data_ab205a3769b256003cebc20200ec585a
#
_entry.id   ab205a3769b256003cebc20200ec585a
#
_cell.length_a   1.000
_cell.length_b   1.000
_cell.length_c   1.000
_cell.angle_alpha   90.00
_cell.angle_beta   90.00
_cell.angle_gamma   90.00
#
_symmetry.space_group_name_H-M   'P 1'
#
loop_
_entity.id
_entity.type
_entity.pdbx_description
1 polymer ?
#
loop_
_entity_poly.entity_id
_entity_poly.type
_entity_poly.pdbx_seq_one_letter_code
_entity_poly.pdbx_strand_id
1 'polypeptide(L)'
;MKEILYLIIYLSFVFSYSQKRIYELEKQIAIPFVEIYSDAGDLIDVTNEQGYINQNFEAKINSLSTRNVIFVHPFFEIKQISIEEYFNSKIINLKRNVIELKEVIISNKRGVKYLKLKGYFRSVQMNENKPHYFNDGIVNYYISLKTGKIKSKVLYNRSFEDKSLKQLSGLYHFSIVGVPLFNDLLTHKNIINKYSFNKESDKSKSILFDNKTKGYLNTNNDNLELQLSINSKEDSKKMKLLGMESELDLYNISAIYDSNDKIDFDLTNLIFFKEIRGYNLRKNKKQKFSRIEATHEFFLLEKEYLEDIDDNKFNINYSFIFPSSYDSPFWVEIGNKLYQPYPTSLLNSIQLMKEIK
;
A
#
# COMPACT_ATOMS: atom_id res chain seq x y z
N MET A 1 20.92 -39.88 -28.12
CA MET A 1 21.13 -38.51 -27.61
C MET A 1 20.04 -37.51 -28.01
N LYS A 2 19.60 -37.44 -29.26
CA LYS A 2 18.53 -36.53 -29.71
C LYS A 2 17.20 -36.78 -29.00
N GLU A 3 16.76 -38.04 -28.82
CA GLU A 3 15.53 -38.37 -28.16
C GLU A 3 15.49 -38.03 -26.65
N ILE A 4 16.66 -38.14 -26.00
CA ILE A 4 16.80 -37.72 -24.59
C ILE A 4 16.69 -36.18 -24.46
N LEU A 5 17.23 -35.47 -25.43
CA LEU A 5 17.15 -34.00 -25.49
C LEU A 5 15.71 -33.54 -25.70
N TYR A 6 14.93 -34.19 -26.55
CA TYR A 6 13.51 -33.94 -26.74
C TYR A 6 12.67 -34.26 -25.50
N LEU A 7 13.01 -35.34 -24.79
CA LEU A 7 12.34 -35.71 -23.54
C LEU A 7 12.62 -34.67 -22.43
N ILE A 8 13.86 -34.16 -22.33
CA ILE A 8 14.23 -33.10 -21.37
C ILE A 8 13.53 -31.77 -21.72
N ILE A 9 13.47 -31.42 -23.02
CA ILE A 9 12.74 -30.24 -23.47
C ILE A 9 11.24 -30.39 -23.21
N TYR A 10 10.65 -31.54 -23.48
CA TYR A 10 9.25 -31.80 -23.21
C TYR A 10 8.95 -31.80 -21.71
N LEU A 11 9.79 -32.41 -20.87
CA LEU A 11 9.69 -32.34 -19.41
C LEU A 11 9.85 -30.91 -18.87
N SER A 12 10.70 -30.08 -19.47
CA SER A 12 10.84 -28.67 -19.06
C SER A 12 9.57 -27.84 -19.35
N PHE A 13 8.83 -28.17 -20.40
CA PHE A 13 7.52 -27.54 -20.67
C PHE A 13 6.40 -28.03 -19.74
N VAL A 14 6.46 -29.26 -19.24
CA VAL A 14 5.45 -29.82 -18.31
C VAL A 14 5.60 -29.27 -16.90
N PHE A 15 6.82 -28.84 -16.51
CA PHE A 15 7.07 -28.20 -15.21
C PHE A 15 6.94 -26.67 -15.22
N SER A 16 6.36 -26.07 -16.27
CA SER A 16 5.92 -24.69 -16.19
C SER A 16 4.78 -24.61 -15.17
N TYR A 17 5.10 -24.50 -13.88
CA TYR A 17 4.14 -24.07 -12.86
C TYR A 17 3.62 -22.72 -13.30
N SER A 18 2.41 -22.72 -13.87
CA SER A 18 1.75 -21.48 -14.26
C SER A 18 1.46 -20.70 -12.99
N GLN A 19 2.25 -19.64 -12.73
CA GLN A 19 1.95 -18.72 -11.65
C GLN A 19 0.53 -18.21 -11.80
N LYS A 20 -0.25 -18.28 -10.72
CA LYS A 20 -1.60 -17.73 -10.72
C LYS A 20 -1.55 -16.22 -10.81
N ARG A 21 -2.51 -15.68 -11.52
CA ARG A 21 -2.62 -14.26 -11.80
C ARG A 21 -4.01 -13.75 -11.39
N ILE A 22 -4.07 -12.56 -10.85
CA ILE A 22 -5.33 -11.94 -10.41
C ILE A 22 -5.82 -10.97 -11.48
N TYR A 23 -7.10 -11.02 -11.79
CA TYR A 23 -7.74 -10.23 -12.84
C TYR A 23 -8.97 -9.46 -12.33
N GLU A 24 -9.27 -8.35 -12.96
CA GLU A 24 -10.56 -7.66 -12.87
C GLU A 24 -11.63 -8.52 -13.55
N LEU A 25 -12.74 -8.77 -12.85
CA LEU A 25 -13.79 -9.68 -13.31
C LEU A 25 -14.38 -9.28 -14.68
N GLU A 26 -14.68 -8.00 -14.88
CA GLU A 26 -15.36 -7.50 -16.06
C GLU A 26 -14.42 -7.29 -17.26
N LYS A 27 -13.24 -6.72 -17.02
CA LYS A 27 -12.32 -6.31 -18.09
C LYS A 27 -11.25 -7.33 -18.40
N GLN A 28 -11.07 -8.36 -17.55
CA GLN A 28 -10.01 -9.36 -17.66
C GLN A 28 -8.60 -8.73 -17.71
N ILE A 29 -8.42 -7.57 -17.06
CA ILE A 29 -7.14 -6.89 -16.92
C ILE A 29 -6.49 -7.37 -15.63
N ALA A 30 -5.20 -7.61 -15.67
CA ALA A 30 -4.45 -8.03 -14.48
C ALA A 30 -4.42 -6.94 -13.41
N ILE A 31 -4.56 -7.33 -12.15
CA ILE A 31 -4.55 -6.42 -11.00
C ILE A 31 -3.20 -6.57 -10.29
N PRO A 32 -2.32 -5.55 -10.34
CA PRO A 32 -1.08 -5.53 -9.58
C PRO A 32 -1.33 -5.22 -8.09
N PHE A 33 -0.36 -5.53 -7.25
CA PHE A 33 -0.26 -5.12 -5.83
C PHE A 33 -1.44 -5.54 -4.94
N VAL A 34 -2.09 -6.67 -5.28
CA VAL A 34 -3.11 -7.26 -4.42
C VAL A 34 -2.43 -7.87 -3.19
N GLU A 35 -2.82 -7.42 -2.01
CA GLU A 35 -2.39 -8.01 -0.74
C GLU A 35 -3.20 -9.30 -0.48
N ILE A 36 -2.53 -10.34 -0.03
CA ILE A 36 -3.14 -11.63 0.25
C ILE A 36 -2.91 -11.98 1.72
N TYR A 37 -4.01 -12.07 2.47
CA TYR A 37 -3.99 -12.33 3.90
C TYR A 37 -4.50 -13.74 4.22
N SER A 38 -4.07 -14.27 5.38
CA SER A 38 -4.67 -15.45 6.00
C SER A 38 -5.96 -15.09 6.75
N ASP A 39 -6.71 -16.10 7.17
CA ASP A 39 -7.86 -15.93 8.08
C ASP A 39 -7.44 -15.59 9.53
N ALA A 40 -6.15 -15.67 9.84
CA ALA A 40 -5.55 -15.15 11.07
C ALA A 40 -5.07 -13.68 10.96
N GLY A 41 -5.17 -13.04 9.77
CA GLY A 41 -4.74 -11.66 9.53
C GLY A 41 -3.25 -11.52 9.15
N ASP A 42 -2.54 -12.62 8.92
CA ASP A 42 -1.15 -12.58 8.46
C ASP A 42 -1.07 -12.15 7.00
N LEU A 43 -0.18 -11.24 6.64
CA LEU A 43 0.09 -10.88 5.25
C LEU A 43 0.98 -11.95 4.61
N ILE A 44 0.40 -12.78 3.73
CA ILE A 44 1.09 -13.91 3.11
C ILE A 44 1.91 -13.46 1.90
N ASP A 45 1.33 -12.58 1.06
CA ASP A 45 1.95 -12.13 -0.18
C ASP A 45 1.39 -10.80 -0.67
N VAL A 46 2.11 -10.17 -1.61
CA VAL A 46 1.64 -9.04 -2.42
C VAL A 46 1.96 -9.35 -3.87
N THR A 47 0.97 -9.27 -4.77
CA THR A 47 1.20 -9.55 -6.20
C THR A 47 2.14 -8.52 -6.82
N ASN A 48 2.87 -8.95 -7.86
CA ASN A 48 3.79 -8.07 -8.58
C ASN A 48 3.07 -7.09 -9.54
N GLU A 49 3.83 -6.32 -10.32
CA GLU A 49 3.35 -5.32 -11.28
C GLU A 49 2.48 -5.93 -12.40
N GLN A 50 2.60 -7.21 -12.66
CA GLN A 50 1.81 -7.94 -13.65
C GLN A 50 0.64 -8.71 -13.03
N GLY A 51 0.41 -8.58 -11.71
CA GLY A 51 -0.65 -9.27 -10.99
C GLY A 51 -0.38 -10.74 -10.67
N TYR A 52 0.87 -11.22 -10.80
CA TYR A 52 1.24 -12.58 -10.45
C TYR A 52 1.46 -12.74 -8.94
N ILE A 53 0.97 -13.86 -8.42
CA ILE A 53 1.25 -14.34 -7.06
C ILE A 53 2.66 -14.93 -7.03
N ASN A 54 3.39 -14.74 -5.92
CA ASN A 54 4.76 -15.23 -5.77
C ASN A 54 4.84 -16.76 -5.90
N GLN A 55 5.89 -17.27 -6.49
CA GLN A 55 6.12 -18.71 -6.66
C GLN A 55 6.17 -19.50 -5.33
N ASN A 56 6.60 -18.84 -4.25
CA ASN A 56 6.68 -19.46 -2.92
C ASN A 56 5.36 -19.38 -2.13
N PHE A 57 4.30 -18.82 -2.71
CA PHE A 57 3.04 -18.61 -2.03
C PHE A 57 2.41 -19.91 -1.54
N GLU A 58 2.39 -20.94 -2.36
CA GLU A 58 1.81 -22.26 -2.01
C GLU A 58 2.57 -22.92 -0.86
N ALA A 59 3.91 -22.80 -0.84
CA ALA A 59 4.72 -23.28 0.27
C ALA A 59 4.42 -22.50 1.58
N LYS A 60 4.20 -21.20 1.50
CA LYS A 60 3.80 -20.37 2.64
C LYS A 60 2.42 -20.78 3.18
N ILE A 61 1.40 -20.93 2.31
CA ILE A 61 0.06 -21.39 2.73
C ILE A 61 0.13 -22.72 3.45
N ASN A 62 0.86 -23.69 2.89
CA ASN A 62 0.98 -25.03 3.47
C ASN A 62 1.67 -25.02 4.84
N SER A 63 2.51 -24.01 5.13
CA SER A 63 3.15 -23.82 6.44
C SER A 63 2.26 -23.11 7.46
N LEU A 64 1.19 -22.45 7.00
CA LEU A 64 0.23 -21.73 7.82
C LEU A 64 -1.02 -22.61 8.02
N SER A 65 -1.56 -22.68 9.24
CA SER A 65 -2.81 -23.38 9.53
C SER A 65 -4.04 -22.56 9.07
N THR A 66 -3.95 -21.91 7.90
CA THR A 66 -5.04 -21.10 7.35
C THR A 66 -6.01 -21.97 6.54
N ARG A 67 -7.30 -21.67 6.61
CA ARG A 67 -8.35 -22.33 5.81
C ARG A 67 -8.77 -21.51 4.61
N ASN A 68 -8.59 -20.19 4.69
CA ASN A 68 -8.98 -19.25 3.66
C ASN A 68 -7.85 -18.28 3.35
N VAL A 69 -7.87 -17.74 2.13
CA VAL A 69 -7.07 -16.60 1.71
C VAL A 69 -7.98 -15.45 1.34
N ILE A 70 -7.56 -14.24 1.72
CA ILE A 70 -8.34 -13.01 1.59
C ILE A 70 -7.56 -12.05 0.70
N PHE A 71 -8.12 -11.67 -0.44
CA PHE A 71 -7.54 -10.77 -1.42
C PHE A 71 -8.05 -9.36 -1.15
N VAL A 72 -7.13 -8.42 -1.01
CA VAL A 72 -7.40 -7.02 -0.66
C VAL A 72 -6.69 -6.10 -1.64
N HIS A 73 -7.42 -5.16 -2.21
CA HIS A 73 -6.87 -4.13 -3.07
C HIS A 73 -7.72 -2.86 -2.98
N PRO A 74 -7.13 -1.63 -2.97
CA PRO A 74 -7.90 -0.39 -2.75
C PRO A 74 -9.07 -0.17 -3.69
N PHE A 75 -9.00 -0.67 -4.92
CA PHE A 75 -10.00 -0.41 -5.97
C PHE A 75 -10.98 -1.55 -6.21
N PHE A 76 -10.88 -2.64 -5.43
CA PHE A 76 -11.69 -3.84 -5.61
C PHE A 76 -12.34 -4.29 -4.31
N GLU A 77 -13.47 -4.98 -4.42
CA GLU A 77 -14.13 -5.61 -3.28
C GLU A 77 -13.21 -6.69 -2.67
N ILE A 78 -13.20 -6.80 -1.36
CA ILE A 78 -12.48 -7.86 -0.65
C ILE A 78 -13.06 -9.20 -1.08
N LYS A 79 -12.18 -10.13 -1.49
CA LYS A 79 -12.57 -11.49 -1.85
C LYS A 79 -11.92 -12.50 -0.93
N GLN A 80 -12.73 -13.34 -0.32
CA GLN A 80 -12.27 -14.50 0.47
C GLN A 80 -12.62 -15.78 -0.27
N ILE A 81 -11.66 -16.70 -0.37
CA ILE A 81 -11.86 -18.05 -0.92
C ILE A 81 -11.20 -19.09 -0.01
N SER A 82 -11.69 -20.32 -0.05
CA SER A 82 -11.04 -21.43 0.65
C SER A 82 -9.71 -21.80 0.00
N ILE A 83 -8.82 -22.43 0.75
CA ILE A 83 -7.56 -22.96 0.21
C ILE A 83 -7.84 -24.00 -0.89
N GLU A 84 -8.87 -24.81 -0.74
CA GLU A 84 -9.28 -25.78 -1.76
C GLU A 84 -9.73 -25.08 -3.05
N GLU A 85 -10.58 -24.04 -2.95
CA GLU A 85 -10.99 -23.22 -4.10
C GLU A 85 -9.78 -22.55 -4.75
N TYR A 86 -8.84 -22.03 -3.95
CA TYR A 86 -7.60 -21.44 -4.46
C TYR A 86 -6.84 -22.44 -5.32
N PHE A 87 -6.59 -23.67 -4.84
CA PHE A 87 -5.83 -24.66 -5.60
C PHE A 87 -6.54 -25.11 -6.88
N ASN A 88 -7.88 -25.24 -6.85
CA ASN A 88 -8.69 -25.65 -7.99
C ASN A 88 -8.91 -24.54 -9.03
N SER A 89 -8.72 -23.28 -8.65
CA SER A 89 -8.90 -22.13 -9.54
C SER A 89 -7.67 -21.87 -10.38
N LYS A 90 -7.83 -21.74 -11.70
CA LYS A 90 -6.75 -21.28 -12.59
C LYS A 90 -6.57 -19.78 -12.55
N ILE A 91 -7.64 -19.04 -12.33
CA ILE A 91 -7.73 -17.57 -12.37
C ILE A 91 -8.49 -17.12 -11.14
N ILE A 92 -8.05 -16.01 -10.54
CA ILE A 92 -8.74 -15.34 -9.46
C ILE A 92 -9.24 -14.00 -9.98
N ASN A 93 -10.55 -13.80 -9.95
CA ASN A 93 -11.17 -12.55 -10.39
C ASN A 93 -11.62 -11.73 -9.19
N LEU A 94 -11.31 -10.43 -9.19
CA LEU A 94 -11.82 -9.45 -8.22
C LEU A 94 -12.85 -8.56 -8.90
N LYS A 95 -13.91 -8.22 -8.19
CA LYS A 95 -14.94 -7.28 -8.63
C LYS A 95 -14.52 -5.87 -8.21
N ARG A 96 -14.69 -4.91 -9.13
CA ARG A 96 -14.38 -3.51 -8.85
C ARG A 96 -15.29 -2.93 -7.79
N ASN A 97 -14.71 -2.18 -6.85
CA ASN A 97 -15.46 -1.43 -5.87
C ASN A 97 -15.92 -0.09 -6.48
N VAL A 98 -17.17 0.28 -6.25
CA VAL A 98 -17.70 1.60 -6.65
C VAL A 98 -17.38 2.59 -5.52
N ILE A 99 -16.49 3.54 -5.80
CA ILE A 99 -16.10 4.57 -4.84
C ILE A 99 -17.01 5.77 -5.08
N GLU A 100 -17.97 6.00 -4.18
CA GLU A 100 -18.75 7.23 -4.14
C GLU A 100 -17.96 8.31 -3.40
N LEU A 101 -17.51 9.32 -4.13
CA LEU A 101 -16.80 10.45 -3.55
C LEU A 101 -17.80 11.51 -3.08
N LYS A 102 -17.60 12.02 -1.87
CA LYS A 102 -18.35 13.18 -1.39
C LYS A 102 -17.80 14.44 -2.03
N GLU A 103 -18.68 15.33 -2.46
CA GLU A 103 -18.33 16.65 -2.97
C GLU A 103 -17.47 17.40 -1.95
N VAL A 104 -16.29 17.84 -2.38
CA VAL A 104 -15.37 18.62 -1.55
C VAL A 104 -15.65 20.10 -1.78
N ILE A 105 -16.09 20.83 -0.76
CA ILE A 105 -16.39 22.26 -0.82
C ILE A 105 -15.12 23.05 -1.10
N ILE A 106 -15.08 23.71 -2.25
CA ILE A 106 -13.96 24.59 -2.63
C ILE A 106 -14.31 26.03 -2.22
N SER A 107 -13.65 26.56 -1.20
CA SER A 107 -13.71 27.97 -0.84
C SER A 107 -12.97 28.85 -1.85
N ASN A 108 -13.36 30.14 -1.92
CA ASN A 108 -12.90 31.12 -2.90
C ASN A 108 -11.38 31.25 -2.99
N LYS A 109 -10.81 31.20 -4.22
CA LYS A 109 -9.35 31.02 -4.48
C LYS A 109 -8.49 32.29 -4.50
N ARG A 110 -8.99 33.48 -4.12
CA ARG A 110 -8.19 34.72 -4.16
C ARG A 110 -7.30 34.84 -2.93
N GLY A 111 -5.97 35.00 -3.14
CA GLY A 111 -4.99 35.24 -2.06
C GLY A 111 -4.48 33.97 -1.37
N VAL A 112 -4.88 32.79 -1.79
CA VAL A 112 -4.52 31.51 -1.15
C VAL A 112 -3.06 31.14 -1.38
N LYS A 113 -2.39 30.74 -0.31
CA LYS A 113 -0.98 30.31 -0.32
C LYS A 113 -0.82 28.82 -0.02
N TYR A 114 -1.79 28.23 0.65
CA TYR A 114 -1.73 26.84 1.13
C TYR A 114 -3.00 26.08 0.79
N LEU A 115 -2.82 24.78 0.55
CA LEU A 115 -3.88 23.79 0.54
C LEU A 115 -3.77 22.98 1.83
N LYS A 116 -4.88 22.84 2.57
CA LYS A 116 -5.03 21.95 3.72
C LYS A 116 -5.82 20.73 3.29
N LEU A 117 -5.25 19.54 3.50
CA LEU A 117 -5.92 18.27 3.38
C LEU A 117 -6.07 17.68 4.77
N LYS A 118 -7.30 17.58 5.28
CA LYS A 118 -7.62 16.86 6.51
C LYS A 118 -8.07 15.46 6.13
N GLY A 119 -7.46 14.45 6.74
CA GLY A 119 -7.80 13.08 6.42
C GLY A 119 -7.60 12.13 7.58
N TYR A 120 -8.19 10.96 7.42
CA TYR A 120 -7.91 9.80 8.26
C TYR A 120 -6.71 9.06 7.68
N PHE A 121 -5.79 8.71 8.54
CA PHE A 121 -4.69 7.82 8.18
C PHE A 121 -4.75 6.54 9.00
N ARG A 122 -4.25 5.47 8.44
CA ARG A 122 -3.96 4.23 9.14
C ARG A 122 -2.71 3.59 8.60
N SER A 123 -2.00 2.89 9.48
CA SER A 123 -0.73 2.27 9.18
C SER A 123 -0.61 0.98 9.97
N VAL A 124 -0.21 -0.09 9.30
CA VAL A 124 0.02 -1.40 9.92
C VAL A 124 1.40 -1.91 9.53
N GLN A 125 2.13 -2.44 10.50
CA GLN A 125 3.41 -3.11 10.27
C GLN A 125 3.28 -4.59 10.58
N MET A 126 3.73 -5.40 9.63
CA MET A 126 3.88 -6.83 9.76
C MET A 126 5.34 -7.17 10.06
N ASN A 127 5.59 -7.99 11.06
CA ASN A 127 6.89 -8.58 11.32
C ASN A 127 6.80 -10.09 11.10
N GLU A 128 7.58 -10.63 10.18
CA GLU A 128 7.48 -12.05 9.76
C GLU A 128 6.03 -12.43 9.41
N ASN A 129 5.37 -11.58 8.62
CA ASN A 129 3.98 -11.67 8.14
C ASN A 129 2.88 -11.39 9.20
N LYS A 130 3.21 -11.26 10.49
CA LYS A 130 2.24 -11.07 11.58
C LYS A 130 2.07 -9.60 11.94
N PRO A 131 0.85 -9.12 12.16
CA PRO A 131 0.59 -7.76 12.61
C PRO A 131 1.32 -7.48 13.93
N HIS A 132 2.20 -6.48 13.96
CA HIS A 132 3.00 -6.12 15.14
C HIS A 132 2.69 -4.73 15.66
N TYR A 133 2.57 -3.76 14.77
CA TYR A 133 2.21 -2.38 15.12
C TYR A 133 1.01 -1.93 14.29
N PHE A 134 0.15 -1.16 14.92
CA PHE A 134 -0.93 -0.45 14.25
C PHE A 134 -0.97 0.99 14.75
N ASN A 135 -1.19 1.93 13.83
CA ASN A 135 -1.41 3.33 14.15
C ASN A 135 -2.48 3.90 13.23
N ASP A 136 -3.45 4.61 13.78
CA ASP A 136 -4.43 5.35 13.01
C ASP A 136 -4.72 6.71 13.63
N GLY A 137 -5.31 7.62 12.86
CA GLY A 137 -5.61 8.94 13.38
C GLY A 137 -6.15 9.92 12.35
N ILE A 138 -6.31 11.16 12.81
CA ILE A 138 -6.68 12.29 11.98
C ILE A 138 -5.46 13.20 11.84
N VAL A 139 -5.15 13.54 10.59
CA VAL A 139 -4.02 14.39 10.23
C VAL A 139 -4.46 15.54 9.32
N ASN A 140 -3.86 16.71 9.51
CA ASN A 140 -3.90 17.80 8.56
C ASN A 140 -2.56 17.87 7.84
N TYR A 141 -2.57 17.85 6.50
CA TYR A 141 -1.44 18.25 5.67
C TYR A 141 -1.65 19.66 5.17
N TYR A 142 -0.59 20.46 5.20
CA TYR A 142 -0.56 21.82 4.69
C TYR A 142 0.47 21.89 3.57
N ILE A 143 0.00 22.08 2.36
CA ILE A 143 0.80 22.06 1.15
C ILE A 143 0.96 23.47 0.65
N SER A 144 2.19 23.99 0.58
CA SER A 144 2.47 25.28 -0.02
C SER A 144 2.23 25.24 -1.52
N LEU A 145 1.28 26.01 -2.02
CA LEU A 145 0.97 26.07 -3.46
C LEU A 145 2.11 26.67 -4.29
N LYS A 146 2.99 27.46 -3.66
CA LYS A 146 4.15 28.05 -4.32
C LYS A 146 5.34 27.10 -4.41
N THR A 147 5.61 26.34 -3.34
CA THR A 147 6.86 25.56 -3.21
C THR A 147 6.66 24.06 -3.23
N GLY A 148 5.41 23.57 -3.11
CA GLY A 148 5.09 22.14 -2.93
C GLY A 148 5.50 21.59 -1.55
N LYS A 149 6.11 22.37 -0.66
CA LYS A 149 6.50 21.90 0.67
C LYS A 149 5.29 21.50 1.47
N ILE A 150 5.38 20.34 2.13
CA ILE A 150 4.33 19.75 2.94
C ILE A 150 4.72 19.80 4.41
N LYS A 151 3.80 20.25 5.25
CA LYS A 151 3.86 20.16 6.71
C LYS A 151 2.66 19.36 7.18
N SER A 152 2.78 18.60 8.26
CA SER A 152 1.68 17.83 8.81
C SER A 152 1.49 18.09 10.29
N LYS A 153 0.23 17.95 10.75
CA LYS A 153 -0.15 18.03 12.15
C LYS A 153 -1.15 16.93 12.45
N VAL A 154 -0.78 15.99 13.33
CA VAL A 154 -1.71 15.00 13.86
C VAL A 154 -2.64 15.69 14.86
N LEU A 155 -3.93 15.45 14.72
CA LEU A 155 -4.95 15.95 15.62
C LEU A 155 -5.28 14.91 16.69
N TYR A 156 -5.48 13.67 16.26
CA TYR A 156 -5.81 12.51 17.11
C TYR A 156 -5.08 11.29 16.56
N ASN A 157 -4.68 10.37 17.43
CA ASN A 157 -4.13 9.09 17.01
C ASN A 157 -4.38 8.00 18.06
N ARG A 158 -4.39 6.75 17.57
CA ARG A 158 -4.27 5.54 18.38
C ARG A 158 -3.06 4.75 17.91
N SER A 159 -2.35 4.16 18.84
CA SER A 159 -1.18 3.32 18.56
C SER A 159 -1.27 2.04 19.35
N PHE A 160 -0.99 0.91 18.69
CA PHE A 160 -1.08 -0.43 19.28
C PHE A 160 0.16 -1.25 18.93
N GLU A 161 0.53 -2.14 19.85
CA GLU A 161 1.65 -3.06 19.70
C GLU A 161 1.26 -4.47 20.15
N ASP A 162 1.64 -5.49 19.39
CA ASP A 162 1.60 -6.87 19.86
C ASP A 162 2.90 -7.21 20.62
N LYS A 163 2.83 -7.16 21.96
CA LYS A 163 3.98 -7.48 22.83
C LYS A 163 4.34 -8.96 22.86
N SER A 164 3.49 -9.85 22.33
CA SER A 164 3.76 -11.29 22.30
C SER A 164 4.76 -11.67 21.21
N LEU A 165 4.86 -10.84 20.15
CA LEU A 165 5.81 -11.06 19.07
C LEU A 165 7.23 -10.79 19.58
N LYS A 166 8.10 -11.77 19.39
CA LYS A 166 9.51 -11.62 19.72
C LYS A 166 10.10 -10.47 18.91
N GLN A 167 10.75 -9.54 19.57
CA GLN A 167 11.54 -8.52 18.91
C GLN A 167 12.52 -9.19 17.95
N LEU A 168 12.67 -8.62 16.77
CA LEU A 168 13.69 -9.04 15.82
C LEU A 168 15.04 -9.02 16.54
N SER A 169 15.69 -10.17 16.65
CA SER A 169 16.85 -10.35 17.52
C SER A 169 17.91 -9.27 17.27
N GLY A 170 18.08 -8.36 18.22
CA GLY A 170 19.04 -7.27 18.20
C GLY A 170 18.60 -6.00 17.47
N LEU A 171 17.36 -5.91 16.97
CA LEU A 171 16.73 -4.69 16.49
C LEU A 171 15.73 -4.23 17.56
N TYR A 172 16.14 -3.29 18.40
CA TYR A 172 15.25 -2.70 19.39
C TYR A 172 14.14 -1.93 18.68
N HIS A 173 12.88 -2.21 19.00
CA HIS A 173 11.69 -1.43 18.63
C HIS A 173 11.73 -0.76 17.24
N PHE A 174 12.04 -1.56 16.20
CA PHE A 174 12.03 -1.02 14.86
C PHE A 174 10.57 -0.86 14.39
N SER A 175 10.08 0.37 14.42
CA SER A 175 8.75 0.73 13.95
C SER A 175 8.89 1.67 12.76
N ILE A 176 8.15 1.37 11.70
CA ILE A 176 8.00 2.22 10.51
C ILE A 176 6.55 2.62 10.27
N VAL A 177 5.64 2.34 11.24
CA VAL A 177 4.28 2.86 11.20
C VAL A 177 4.24 4.32 11.61
N GLY A 178 3.31 5.06 11.07
CA GLY A 178 3.14 6.47 11.36
C GLY A 178 2.25 7.16 10.34
N VAL A 179 2.31 8.48 10.32
CA VAL A 179 1.58 9.28 9.34
C VAL A 179 2.18 9.05 7.95
N PRO A 180 1.36 8.76 6.92
CA PRO A 180 1.84 8.60 5.55
C PRO A 180 2.61 9.83 5.09
N LEU A 181 3.76 9.63 4.44
CA LEU A 181 4.53 10.70 3.81
C LEU A 181 4.23 10.71 2.32
N PHE A 182 3.64 11.79 1.83
CA PHE A 182 3.36 11.91 0.41
C PHE A 182 4.67 11.94 -0.39
N ASN A 183 4.77 11.01 -1.34
CA ASN A 183 5.91 10.88 -2.24
C ASN A 183 5.80 11.91 -3.38
N ASP A 184 6.93 12.41 -3.85
CA ASP A 184 6.99 13.33 -5.00
C ASP A 184 6.35 12.72 -6.27
N LEU A 185 6.33 11.39 -6.40
CA LEU A 185 5.68 10.68 -7.50
C LEU A 185 4.14 10.70 -7.46
N LEU A 186 3.53 11.36 -6.47
CA LEU A 186 2.10 11.62 -6.44
C LEU A 186 1.68 12.82 -7.33
N THR A 187 2.58 13.33 -8.16
CA THR A 187 2.28 14.39 -9.13
C THR A 187 2.62 13.95 -10.54
N HIS A 188 1.77 14.26 -11.50
CA HIS A 188 1.97 13.92 -12.92
C HIS A 188 3.31 14.44 -13.43
N LYS A 189 3.65 15.70 -13.11
CA LYS A 189 4.92 16.33 -13.47
C LYS A 189 6.14 15.47 -13.08
N ASN A 190 6.15 14.92 -11.87
CA ASN A 190 7.29 14.16 -11.39
C ASN A 190 7.34 12.74 -11.97
N ILE A 191 6.16 12.16 -12.25
CA ILE A 191 6.11 10.86 -12.91
C ILE A 191 6.65 10.95 -14.34
N ILE A 192 6.20 11.91 -15.16
CA ILE A 192 6.66 12.05 -16.55
C ILE A 192 8.16 12.36 -16.68
N ASN A 193 8.77 12.95 -15.64
CA ASN A 193 10.21 13.19 -15.61
C ASN A 193 11.05 11.92 -15.40
N LYS A 194 10.44 10.85 -14.86
CA LYS A 194 11.16 9.63 -14.50
C LYS A 194 10.72 8.41 -15.31
N TYR A 195 9.47 8.38 -15.74
CA TYR A 195 8.84 7.24 -16.40
C TYR A 195 8.29 7.64 -17.77
N SER A 196 8.22 6.69 -18.69
CA SER A 196 7.49 6.83 -19.95
C SER A 196 6.12 6.17 -19.84
N PHE A 197 5.22 6.55 -20.74
CA PHE A 197 3.87 6.00 -20.80
C PHE A 197 3.65 5.31 -22.13
N ASN A 198 3.03 4.13 -22.09
CA ASN A 198 2.50 3.45 -23.27
C ASN A 198 0.97 3.37 -23.17
N LYS A 199 0.29 3.73 -24.24
CA LYS A 199 -1.17 3.70 -24.29
C LYS A 199 -1.64 2.26 -24.49
N GLU A 200 -2.36 1.71 -23.53
CA GLU A 200 -2.98 0.40 -23.59
C GLU A 200 -4.42 0.50 -24.15
N SER A 201 -5.13 1.55 -23.75
CA SER A 201 -6.47 1.89 -24.23
C SER A 201 -6.74 3.38 -24.01
N ASP A 202 -7.95 3.88 -24.38
CA ASP A 202 -8.32 5.28 -24.11
C ASP A 202 -8.40 5.59 -22.60
N LYS A 203 -8.63 4.56 -21.77
CA LYS A 203 -8.79 4.68 -20.32
C LYS A 203 -7.61 4.10 -19.51
N SER A 204 -6.58 3.59 -20.16
CA SER A 204 -5.46 2.92 -19.49
C SER A 204 -4.15 3.21 -20.17
N LYS A 205 -3.13 3.54 -19.35
CA LYS A 205 -1.74 3.68 -19.78
C LYS A 205 -0.86 2.85 -18.87
N SER A 206 0.07 2.09 -19.43
CA SER A 206 1.15 1.50 -18.65
C SER A 206 2.25 2.52 -18.39
N ILE A 207 2.86 2.46 -17.21
CA ILE A 207 3.97 3.28 -16.76
C ILE A 207 5.23 2.44 -16.89
N LEU A 208 6.22 2.92 -17.65
CA LEU A 208 7.42 2.18 -18.00
C LEU A 208 8.68 2.85 -17.43
N PHE A 209 9.61 2.02 -16.94
CA PHE A 209 10.98 2.40 -16.63
C PHE A 209 11.93 1.38 -17.28
N ASP A 210 12.87 1.85 -18.10
CA ASP A 210 13.78 1.00 -18.88
C ASP A 210 13.05 -0.10 -19.67
N ASN A 211 11.93 0.27 -20.33
CA ASN A 211 11.03 -0.62 -21.09
C ASN A 211 10.36 -1.73 -20.28
N LYS A 212 10.45 -1.70 -18.94
CA LYS A 212 9.73 -2.60 -18.06
C LYS A 212 8.49 -1.91 -17.50
N THR A 213 7.36 -2.59 -17.50
CA THR A 213 6.14 -2.09 -16.86
C THR A 213 6.35 -1.99 -15.36
N LYS A 214 6.16 -0.80 -14.80
CA LYS A 214 6.24 -0.51 -13.36
C LYS A 214 4.88 -0.17 -12.76
N GLY A 215 3.86 0.01 -13.57
CA GLY A 215 2.55 0.33 -13.08
C GLY A 215 1.58 0.77 -14.15
N TYR A 216 0.47 1.32 -13.71
CA TYR A 216 -0.64 1.73 -14.58
C TYR A 216 -1.26 3.04 -14.09
N LEU A 217 -1.74 3.81 -15.06
CA LEU A 217 -2.58 4.97 -14.86
C LEU A 217 -3.91 4.72 -15.57
N ASN A 218 -4.99 4.58 -14.80
CA ASN A 218 -6.30 4.24 -15.32
C ASN A 218 -7.29 5.37 -15.05
N THR A 219 -8.10 5.72 -16.05
CA THR A 219 -9.27 6.59 -15.88
C THR A 219 -10.50 5.72 -15.68
N ASN A 220 -11.24 5.93 -14.58
CA ASN A 220 -12.44 5.19 -14.25
C ASN A 220 -13.51 6.16 -13.75
N ASN A 221 -14.56 6.36 -14.55
CA ASN A 221 -15.56 7.41 -14.33
C ASN A 221 -14.86 8.78 -14.17
N ASP A 222 -15.11 9.47 -13.04
CA ASP A 222 -14.54 10.79 -12.74
C ASP A 222 -13.22 10.70 -11.96
N ASN A 223 -12.64 9.49 -11.83
CA ASN A 223 -11.42 9.25 -11.06
C ASN A 223 -10.25 8.84 -11.92
N LEU A 224 -9.07 9.26 -11.53
CA LEU A 224 -7.80 8.78 -12.03
C LEU A 224 -7.14 7.90 -10.97
N GLU A 225 -6.80 6.67 -11.34
CA GLU A 225 -6.19 5.66 -10.49
C GLU A 225 -4.72 5.46 -10.89
N LEU A 226 -3.81 5.73 -9.98
CA LEU A 226 -2.38 5.47 -10.12
C LEU A 226 -2.01 4.21 -9.35
N GLN A 227 -1.29 3.30 -10.00
CA GLN A 227 -0.62 2.15 -9.39
C GLN A 227 0.82 2.12 -9.88
N LEU A 228 1.80 2.16 -8.98
CA LEU A 228 3.21 2.24 -9.35
C LEU A 228 4.10 1.45 -8.40
N SER A 229 4.94 0.57 -8.95
CA SER A 229 6.08 -0.04 -8.25
C SER A 229 7.29 0.86 -8.37
N ILE A 230 7.73 1.41 -7.25
CA ILE A 230 8.93 2.25 -7.17
C ILE A 230 10.16 1.37 -7.01
N ASN A 231 10.02 0.26 -6.27
CA ASN A 231 11.08 -0.71 -6.06
C ASN A 231 10.49 -2.11 -5.99
N SER A 232 11.14 -3.04 -6.65
CA SER A 232 10.80 -4.47 -6.65
C SER A 232 12.01 -5.29 -6.20
N LYS A 233 11.82 -6.59 -6.02
CA LYS A 233 12.90 -7.50 -5.64
C LYS A 233 14.07 -7.47 -6.63
N GLU A 234 13.79 -7.24 -7.91
CA GLU A 234 14.83 -7.14 -8.97
C GLU A 234 15.66 -5.86 -8.84
N ASP A 235 15.07 -4.79 -8.33
CA ASP A 235 15.69 -3.47 -8.16
C ASP A 235 16.32 -3.30 -6.77
N SER A 236 16.22 -4.32 -5.90
CA SER A 236 16.61 -4.21 -4.50
C SER A 236 18.09 -3.91 -4.32
N LYS A 237 18.40 -2.98 -3.43
CA LYS A 237 19.77 -2.62 -3.07
C LYS A 237 20.00 -2.86 -1.58
N LYS A 238 21.08 -3.57 -1.28
CA LYS A 238 21.51 -3.76 0.11
C LYS A 238 22.16 -2.48 0.62
N MET A 239 21.64 -1.99 1.72
CA MET A 239 22.15 -0.82 2.42
C MET A 239 22.70 -1.25 3.78
N LYS A 240 23.75 -0.57 4.25
CA LYS A 240 24.26 -0.71 5.60
C LYS A 240 24.07 0.62 6.32
N LEU A 241 23.40 0.55 7.46
CA LEU A 241 23.20 1.70 8.31
C LEU A 241 23.39 1.27 9.78
N LEU A 242 24.27 1.96 10.51
CA LEU A 242 24.52 1.72 11.94
C LEU A 242 24.80 0.25 12.29
N GLY A 243 25.54 -0.46 11.43
CA GLY A 243 25.87 -1.87 11.62
C GLY A 243 24.77 -2.86 11.22
N MET A 244 23.61 -2.37 10.83
CA MET A 244 22.52 -3.19 10.26
C MET A 244 22.64 -3.28 8.74
N GLU A 245 22.28 -4.41 8.18
CA GLU A 245 22.03 -4.57 6.74
C GLU A 245 20.53 -4.53 6.50
N SER A 246 20.11 -3.70 5.56
CA SER A 246 18.72 -3.58 5.09
C SER A 246 18.66 -3.74 3.58
N GLU A 247 17.55 -4.30 3.10
CA GLU A 247 17.23 -4.44 1.70
C GLU A 247 15.76 -4.07 1.52
N LEU A 248 15.50 -2.97 0.82
CA LEU A 248 14.15 -2.59 0.41
C LEU A 248 13.85 -3.32 -0.90
N ASP A 249 12.95 -4.28 -0.88
CA ASP A 249 12.62 -5.12 -2.03
C ASP A 249 11.16 -5.02 -2.48
N LEU A 250 10.37 -4.22 -1.76
CA LEU A 250 9.00 -3.89 -2.10
C LEU A 250 8.74 -2.42 -1.76
N TYR A 251 8.34 -1.63 -2.76
CA TYR A 251 7.83 -0.29 -2.55
C TYR A 251 6.81 0.04 -3.64
N ASN A 252 5.54 -0.07 -3.29
CA ASN A 252 4.43 0.19 -4.19
C ASN A 252 3.59 1.35 -3.68
N ILE A 253 3.04 2.14 -4.60
CA ILE A 253 2.06 3.18 -4.32
C ILE A 253 0.79 2.94 -5.12
N SER A 254 -0.34 3.27 -4.50
CA SER A 254 -1.65 3.37 -5.15
C SER A 254 -2.30 4.68 -4.73
N ALA A 255 -2.88 5.40 -5.68
CA ALA A 255 -3.54 6.66 -5.38
C ALA A 255 -4.78 6.85 -6.26
N ILE A 256 -5.75 7.60 -5.74
CA ILE A 256 -6.96 8.02 -6.44
C ILE A 256 -6.98 9.54 -6.43
N TYR A 257 -7.28 10.10 -7.59
CA TYR A 257 -7.43 11.52 -7.80
C TYR A 257 -8.81 11.83 -8.38
N ASP A 258 -9.40 12.93 -7.94
CA ASP A 258 -10.55 13.55 -8.59
C ASP A 258 -10.07 14.13 -9.92
N SER A 259 -10.59 13.60 -11.02
CA SER A 259 -10.05 13.88 -12.35
C SER A 259 -11.06 14.58 -13.24
N ASN A 260 -11.52 15.70 -12.98
CA ASN A 260 -12.38 16.47 -13.89
C ASN A 260 -11.91 16.43 -15.37
N ASP A 261 -11.89 15.24 -16.01
CA ASP A 261 -11.47 14.94 -17.39
C ASP A 261 -10.01 15.29 -17.76
N LYS A 262 -9.15 15.60 -16.81
CA LYS A 262 -7.74 15.92 -17.08
C LYS A 262 -6.82 14.81 -16.56
N ILE A 263 -5.87 14.40 -17.41
CA ILE A 263 -4.80 13.45 -17.05
C ILE A 263 -3.76 14.10 -16.12
N ASP A 264 -3.87 15.38 -15.84
CA ASP A 264 -2.95 16.10 -14.97
C ASP A 264 -3.43 15.96 -13.52
N PHE A 265 -2.63 15.32 -12.70
CA PHE A 265 -2.93 15.03 -11.30
C PHE A 265 -1.81 15.54 -10.38
N ASP A 266 -2.21 16.03 -9.24
CA ASP A 266 -1.31 16.44 -8.16
C ASP A 266 -1.98 16.27 -6.79
N LEU A 267 -1.33 16.73 -5.73
CA LEU A 267 -1.88 16.64 -4.39
C LEU A 267 -3.16 17.46 -4.17
N THR A 268 -3.48 18.41 -5.08
CA THR A 268 -4.70 19.23 -4.96
C THR A 268 -5.96 18.46 -5.31
N ASN A 269 -5.84 17.39 -6.06
CA ASN A 269 -6.95 16.48 -6.39
C ASN A 269 -6.79 15.07 -5.83
N LEU A 270 -5.86 14.86 -4.90
CA LEU A 270 -5.67 13.59 -4.19
C LEU A 270 -6.87 13.31 -3.26
N ILE A 271 -7.43 12.10 -3.37
CA ILE A 271 -8.54 11.60 -2.56
C ILE A 271 -8.09 10.48 -1.63
N PHE A 272 -7.28 9.59 -2.16
CA PHE A 272 -6.76 8.43 -1.47
C PHE A 272 -5.31 8.19 -1.84
N PHE A 273 -4.54 7.74 -0.86
CA PHE A 273 -3.17 7.31 -1.05
C PHE A 273 -2.90 6.07 -0.20
N LYS A 274 -2.21 5.11 -0.80
CA LYS A 274 -1.68 3.93 -0.12
C LYS A 274 -0.26 3.69 -0.57
N GLU A 275 0.61 3.35 0.39
CA GLU A 275 1.93 2.79 0.09
C GLU A 275 2.14 1.49 0.87
N ILE A 276 2.90 0.58 0.26
CA ILE A 276 3.38 -0.65 0.88
C ILE A 276 4.89 -0.65 0.74
N ARG A 277 5.61 -0.81 1.86
CA ARG A 277 7.06 -0.96 1.89
C ARG A 277 7.44 -2.27 2.55
N GLY A 278 8.33 -3.02 1.92
CA GLY A 278 8.85 -4.28 2.45
C GLY A 278 10.38 -4.24 2.56
N TYR A 279 10.85 -4.58 3.75
CA TYR A 279 12.27 -4.60 4.08
C TYR A 279 12.69 -5.98 4.57
N ASN A 280 13.87 -6.42 4.12
CA ASN A 280 14.61 -7.50 4.76
C ASN A 280 15.71 -6.88 5.62
N LEU A 281 15.73 -7.15 6.92
CA LEU A 281 16.64 -6.54 7.88
C LEU A 281 17.44 -7.60 8.64
N ARG A 282 18.73 -7.34 8.90
CA ARG A 282 19.54 -8.11 9.84
C ARG A 282 20.59 -7.23 10.51
N LYS A 283 20.92 -7.54 11.76
CA LYS A 283 21.94 -6.80 12.54
C LYS A 283 23.36 -7.10 12.05
N ASN A 284 23.62 -8.33 11.65
CA ASN A 284 24.95 -8.75 11.15
C ASN A 284 24.81 -9.91 10.17
N LYS A 285 25.89 -10.21 9.43
CA LYS A 285 25.91 -11.24 8.38
C LYS A 285 25.65 -12.67 8.89
N LYS A 286 25.83 -12.95 10.19
CA LYS A 286 25.58 -14.28 10.77
C LYS A 286 24.10 -14.54 11.05
N GLN A 287 23.27 -13.49 11.08
CA GLN A 287 21.83 -13.60 11.31
C GLN A 287 21.07 -13.75 9.99
N LYS A 288 19.96 -14.49 10.03
CA LYS A 288 19.00 -14.51 8.94
C LYS A 288 18.36 -13.12 8.80
N PHE A 289 17.93 -12.79 7.60
CA PHE A 289 17.09 -11.62 7.41
C PHE A 289 15.73 -11.84 8.06
N SER A 290 15.22 -10.80 8.68
CA SER A 290 13.86 -10.71 9.18
C SER A 290 13.06 -9.83 8.26
N ARG A 291 11.84 -10.27 7.91
CA ARG A 291 10.91 -9.55 7.05
C ARG A 291 10.09 -8.55 7.83
N ILE A 292 10.08 -7.29 7.37
CA ILE A 292 9.16 -6.25 7.85
C ILE A 292 8.44 -5.67 6.65
N GLU A 293 7.12 -5.58 6.76
CA GLU A 293 6.28 -4.91 5.78
C GLU A 293 5.42 -3.87 6.49
N ALA A 294 5.26 -2.70 5.88
CA ALA A 294 4.37 -1.67 6.39
C ALA A 294 3.48 -1.13 5.29
N THR A 295 2.20 -1.05 5.59
CA THR A 295 1.20 -0.39 4.78
C THR A 295 0.82 0.92 5.43
N HIS A 296 0.79 2.01 4.65
CA HIS A 296 0.33 3.33 5.06
C HIS A 296 -0.79 3.78 4.14
N GLU A 297 -1.88 4.28 4.70
CA GLU A 297 -3.04 4.73 3.94
C GLU A 297 -3.50 6.09 4.43
N PHE A 298 -3.98 6.92 3.51
CA PHE A 298 -4.60 8.21 3.75
C PHE A 298 -5.92 8.30 2.99
N PHE A 299 -6.97 8.74 3.68
CA PHE A 299 -8.30 8.96 3.13
C PHE A 299 -8.68 10.42 3.36
N LEU A 300 -8.92 11.16 2.28
CA LEU A 300 -9.34 12.55 2.35
C LEU A 300 -10.72 12.66 3.01
N LEU A 301 -10.86 13.54 4.00
CA LEU A 301 -12.12 13.88 4.65
C LEU A 301 -12.59 15.28 4.29
N GLU A 302 -11.66 16.23 4.29
CA GLU A 302 -11.95 17.65 4.04
C GLU A 302 -10.77 18.29 3.29
N LYS A 303 -11.09 19.27 2.43
CA LYS A 303 -10.12 20.05 1.67
C LYS A 303 -10.44 21.53 1.79
N GLU A 304 -9.43 22.33 2.13
CA GLU A 304 -9.58 23.77 2.38
C GLU A 304 -8.39 24.56 1.82
N TYR A 305 -8.66 25.72 1.24
CA TYR A 305 -7.63 26.63 0.77
C TYR A 305 -7.43 27.76 1.79
N LEU A 306 -6.17 28.01 2.20
CA LEU A 306 -5.82 28.95 3.25
C LEU A 306 -4.90 30.06 2.74
N GLU A 307 -5.09 31.29 3.23
CA GLU A 307 -4.21 32.43 2.94
C GLU A 307 -2.91 32.35 3.75
N ASP A 308 -2.97 31.83 4.97
CA ASP A 308 -1.82 31.70 5.87
C ASP A 308 -1.94 30.47 6.80
N ILE A 309 -0.83 30.06 7.39
CA ILE A 309 -0.76 28.97 8.37
C ILE A 309 0.09 29.41 9.56
N ASP A 310 -0.32 29.00 10.78
CA ASP A 310 0.47 29.23 11.99
C ASP A 310 1.65 28.23 12.05
N ASP A 311 2.83 28.69 11.64
CA ASP A 311 4.05 27.89 11.53
C ASP A 311 4.54 27.32 12.88
N ASN A 312 4.13 27.89 14.02
CA ASN A 312 4.59 27.49 15.35
C ASN A 312 3.91 26.22 15.88
N LYS A 313 2.91 25.68 15.16
CA LYS A 313 2.06 24.58 15.60
C LYS A 313 2.32 23.23 14.91
N PHE A 314 3.44 23.10 14.18
CA PHE A 314 3.75 21.87 13.47
C PHE A 314 4.68 20.97 14.25
N ASN A 315 4.28 19.71 14.44
CA ASN A 315 5.15 18.67 14.95
C ASN A 315 5.88 17.99 13.78
N ILE A 316 7.20 17.89 13.87
CA ILE A 316 8.06 17.61 12.71
C ILE A 316 8.35 16.11 12.50
N ASN A 317 7.94 15.19 13.38
CA ASN A 317 8.39 13.79 13.33
C ASN A 317 7.28 12.78 13.64
N TYR A 318 6.49 12.43 12.61
CA TYR A 318 5.48 11.36 12.71
C TYR A 318 5.86 10.07 11.96
N SER A 319 7.15 9.88 11.63
CA SER A 319 7.64 8.67 10.96
C SER A 319 7.86 7.47 11.89
N PHE A 320 7.57 7.62 13.19
CA PHE A 320 7.69 6.57 14.19
C PHE A 320 6.40 6.44 14.99
N ILE A 321 6.20 5.27 15.59
CA ILE A 321 5.09 5.06 16.50
C ILE A 321 5.22 5.99 17.72
N PHE A 322 4.13 6.63 18.10
CA PHE A 322 4.06 7.55 19.24
C PHE A 322 2.82 7.21 20.09
N PRO A 323 2.79 7.60 21.38
CA PRO A 323 1.67 7.29 22.27
C PRO A 323 0.33 7.74 21.71
N SER A 324 -0.74 7.00 22.06
CA SER A 324 -2.12 7.38 21.72
C SER A 324 -2.48 8.74 22.33
N SER A 325 -3.16 9.56 21.54
CA SER A 325 -3.65 10.90 21.96
C SER A 325 -4.98 11.17 21.27
N TYR A 326 -6.09 11.09 22.02
CA TYR A 326 -7.43 11.35 21.54
C TYR A 326 -8.38 11.68 22.71
N ASP A 327 -9.38 12.51 22.42
CA ASP A 327 -10.39 12.92 23.41
C ASP A 327 -11.72 12.14 23.24
N SER A 328 -11.97 11.66 22.01
CA SER A 328 -13.19 10.92 21.67
C SER A 328 -12.87 9.78 20.68
N PRO A 329 -13.74 8.76 20.57
CA PRO A 329 -13.54 7.62 19.69
C PRO A 329 -13.78 7.97 18.21
N PHE A 330 -12.92 8.81 17.62
CA PHE A 330 -13.01 9.29 16.23
C PHE A 330 -13.14 8.15 15.20
N TRP A 331 -12.59 6.99 15.47
CA TRP A 331 -12.64 5.82 14.58
C TRP A 331 -14.04 5.25 14.37
N VAL A 332 -14.96 5.45 15.31
CA VAL A 332 -16.36 4.99 15.20
C VAL A 332 -17.08 5.76 14.09
N GLU A 333 -16.87 7.07 14.03
CA GLU A 333 -17.46 7.91 12.99
C GLU A 333 -16.80 7.69 11.61
N ILE A 334 -15.48 7.46 11.61
CA ILE A 334 -14.70 7.28 10.39
C ILE A 334 -14.97 5.91 9.76
N GLY A 335 -15.09 4.84 10.56
CA GLY A 335 -15.24 3.47 10.05
C GLY A 335 -16.35 3.29 9.01
N ASN A 336 -17.46 4.02 9.15
CA ASN A 336 -18.58 4.01 8.21
C ASN A 336 -18.36 4.87 6.95
N LYS A 337 -17.26 5.65 6.89
CA LYS A 337 -16.92 6.55 5.79
C LYS A 337 -15.82 5.99 4.88
N LEU A 338 -15.14 4.94 5.33
CA LEU A 338 -14.06 4.32 4.57
C LEU A 338 -14.64 3.39 3.50
N TYR A 339 -14.27 3.62 2.26
CA TYR A 339 -14.67 2.75 1.15
C TYR A 339 -13.90 1.42 1.09
N GLN A 340 -12.78 1.31 1.82
CA GLN A 340 -11.96 0.10 1.89
C GLN A 340 -11.63 -0.25 3.36
N PRO A 341 -12.45 -1.07 4.04
CA PRO A 341 -12.12 -1.58 5.37
C PRO A 341 -10.92 -2.54 5.30
N TYR A 342 -10.25 -2.77 6.43
CA TYR A 342 -9.35 -3.91 6.53
C TYR A 342 -10.14 -5.23 6.57
N PRO A 343 -9.52 -6.36 6.16
CA PRO A 343 -10.10 -7.68 6.37
C PRO A 343 -10.47 -7.87 7.85
N THR A 344 -11.60 -8.52 8.10
CA THR A 344 -12.06 -8.79 9.49
C THR A 344 -10.99 -9.53 10.30
N SER A 345 -10.25 -10.45 9.67
CA SER A 345 -9.15 -11.18 10.32
C SER A 345 -8.04 -10.25 10.82
N LEU A 346 -7.64 -9.26 10.01
CA LEU A 346 -6.64 -8.27 10.42
C LEU A 346 -7.17 -7.36 11.53
N LEU A 347 -8.43 -6.91 11.44
CA LEU A 347 -9.08 -6.12 12.48
C LEU A 347 -9.13 -6.85 13.82
N ASN A 348 -9.47 -8.15 13.80
CA ASN A 348 -9.47 -8.99 15.00
C ASN A 348 -8.05 -9.08 15.62
N SER A 349 -7.02 -9.24 14.80
CA SER A 349 -5.64 -9.27 15.28
C SER A 349 -5.22 -7.94 15.91
N ILE A 350 -5.62 -6.80 15.31
CA ILE A 350 -5.34 -5.46 15.85
C ILE A 350 -6.06 -5.26 17.20
N GLN A 351 -7.29 -5.76 17.35
CA GLN A 351 -8.05 -5.66 18.61
C GLN A 351 -7.38 -6.39 19.79
N LEU A 352 -6.57 -7.41 19.51
CA LEU A 352 -5.81 -8.16 20.53
C LEU A 352 -4.52 -7.45 20.95
N MET A 353 -4.08 -6.43 20.22
CA MET A 353 -2.87 -5.66 20.55
C MET A 353 -3.09 -4.78 21.77
N LYS A 354 -1.98 -4.43 22.43
CA LYS A 354 -1.99 -3.49 23.55
C LYS A 354 -1.82 -2.06 23.07
N GLU A 355 -2.70 -1.18 23.51
CA GLU A 355 -2.59 0.25 23.24
C GLU A 355 -1.34 0.84 23.93
N ILE A 356 -0.62 1.68 23.20
CA ILE A 356 0.55 2.44 23.68
C ILE A 356 0.04 3.78 24.22
N LYS A 357 0.17 3.96 25.54
CA LYS A 357 -0.22 5.17 26.24
C LYS A 357 0.98 5.96 26.70
#